data_6b374ab7a3cfe27066db17c0655f0323
#
_entry.id   6b374ab7a3cfe27066db17c0655f0323
#
_cell.length_a   1.000
_cell.length_b   1.000
_cell.length_c   1.000
_cell.angle_alpha   90.00
_cell.angle_beta   90.00
_cell.angle_gamma   90.00
#
_symmetry.space_group_name_H-M   'P 1'
#
loop_
_entity.id
_entity.type
_entity.pdbx_description
1 polymer ?
#
loop_
_entity_poly.entity_id
_entity_poly.type
_entity_poly.pdbx_seq_one_letter_code
_entity_poly.pdbx_strand_id
1 'polypeptide(L)'
;KALLHDHYFDVVVNWVAFTPKDIDRDYELFQGKTDQYVFISSASCYQTPLSYPVITESTPLSNNLWDYSQDKIRCEDRLMRAYREEGFPITIVRPSLTYDTVIPIAIGGFKEYTTADRILKGKEIIVHGDGTSLWTVTHSDDFAIGFVGLLGLTQAIGHAFHITSDEILSWNMIYRILADSLGREAKIVHIASDFICRIEPSFTGTLLADKAESVIFDNSKIKTFVPGFKATIPFALGIKRTLNWLDEDPQRKFVNPDKNEKIENILNAYSSI
;
A
#
# COMPACT_ATOMS: atom_id res chain seq x y z
N LYS A 1 -9.19 -17.31 -23.44
CA LYS A 1 -8.55 -18.65 -23.66
C LYS A 1 -7.99 -18.77 -25.09
N ALA A 2 -8.73 -18.46 -26.16
CA ALA A 2 -8.26 -18.64 -27.52
C ALA A 2 -6.96 -17.86 -27.86
N LEU A 3 -6.83 -16.63 -27.40
CA LEU A 3 -5.65 -15.77 -27.63
C LEU A 3 -4.37 -16.26 -26.94
N LEU A 4 -4.47 -17.10 -25.92
CA LEU A 4 -3.34 -17.58 -25.11
C LEU A 4 -3.01 -19.06 -25.35
N HIS A 5 -3.71 -19.71 -26.30
CA HIS A 5 -3.65 -21.17 -26.44
C HIS A 5 -2.24 -21.66 -26.78
N ASP A 6 -1.51 -20.95 -27.62
CA ASP A 6 -0.20 -21.37 -28.14
C ASP A 6 0.97 -20.57 -27.52
N HIS A 7 0.70 -19.78 -26.47
CA HIS A 7 1.72 -18.97 -25.82
C HIS A 7 2.23 -19.63 -24.54
N TYR A 8 3.53 -19.58 -24.36
CA TYR A 8 4.24 -19.86 -23.11
C TYR A 8 4.92 -18.57 -22.63
N PHE A 9 4.94 -18.33 -21.34
CA PHE A 9 5.46 -17.10 -20.76
C PHE A 9 6.57 -17.42 -19.76
N ASP A 10 7.70 -16.70 -19.86
CA ASP A 10 8.74 -16.78 -18.82
C ASP A 10 8.18 -16.29 -17.47
N VAL A 11 7.42 -15.21 -17.48
CA VAL A 11 6.79 -14.63 -16.28
C VAL A 11 5.41 -14.08 -16.60
N VAL A 12 4.44 -14.39 -15.76
CA VAL A 12 3.12 -13.75 -15.73
C VAL A 12 2.98 -12.96 -14.45
N VAL A 13 2.64 -11.68 -14.54
CA VAL A 13 2.41 -10.81 -13.37
C VAL A 13 0.94 -10.39 -13.32
N ASN A 14 0.26 -10.63 -12.20
CA ASN A 14 -1.11 -10.20 -12.01
C ASN A 14 -1.22 -9.07 -10.97
N TRP A 15 -1.55 -7.87 -11.47
CA TRP A 15 -1.83 -6.67 -10.68
C TRP A 15 -3.32 -6.47 -10.36
N VAL A 16 -4.21 -7.25 -11.00
CA VAL A 16 -5.65 -6.97 -11.03
C VAL A 16 -6.51 -8.08 -10.44
N ALA A 17 -5.92 -9.14 -9.89
CA ALA A 17 -6.66 -10.15 -9.16
C ALA A 17 -6.91 -9.66 -7.71
N PHE A 18 -8.18 -9.60 -7.32
CA PHE A 18 -8.60 -9.15 -6.00
C PHE A 18 -9.34 -10.22 -5.21
N THR A 19 -9.85 -11.25 -5.87
CA THR A 19 -10.67 -12.30 -5.26
C THR A 19 -10.14 -13.69 -5.61
N PRO A 20 -10.46 -14.74 -4.83
CA PRO A 20 -10.12 -16.12 -5.17
C PRO A 20 -10.61 -16.57 -6.55
N LYS A 21 -11.75 -16.04 -7.02
CA LYS A 21 -12.26 -16.32 -8.37
C LYS A 21 -11.34 -15.82 -9.48
N ASP A 22 -10.68 -14.69 -9.27
CA ASP A 22 -9.70 -14.17 -10.20
C ASP A 22 -8.50 -15.10 -10.28
N ILE A 23 -8.06 -15.64 -9.13
CA ILE A 23 -6.96 -16.60 -9.04
C ILE A 23 -7.32 -17.93 -9.71
N ASP A 24 -8.51 -18.46 -9.48
CA ASP A 24 -8.96 -19.70 -10.15
C ASP A 24 -8.97 -19.55 -11.67
N ARG A 25 -9.47 -18.41 -12.18
CA ARG A 25 -9.43 -18.07 -13.60
C ARG A 25 -7.99 -18.04 -14.14
N ASP A 26 -7.07 -17.39 -13.41
CA ASP A 26 -5.69 -17.27 -13.85
C ASP A 26 -4.96 -18.62 -13.78
N TYR A 27 -5.21 -19.41 -12.75
CA TYR A 27 -4.71 -20.78 -12.65
C TYR A 27 -5.12 -21.60 -13.88
N GLU A 28 -6.41 -21.59 -14.28
CA GLU A 28 -6.88 -22.26 -15.49
C GLU A 28 -6.24 -21.75 -16.80
N LEU A 29 -5.81 -20.47 -16.82
CA LEU A 29 -5.19 -19.87 -18.00
C LEU A 29 -3.72 -20.20 -18.11
N PHE A 30 -2.99 -20.22 -16.99
CA PHE A 30 -1.53 -20.22 -16.96
C PHE A 30 -0.89 -21.50 -16.42
N GLN A 31 -1.66 -22.45 -15.87
CA GLN A 31 -1.11 -23.74 -15.45
C GLN A 31 -0.42 -24.44 -16.63
N GLY A 32 0.87 -24.80 -16.43
CA GLY A 32 1.72 -25.42 -17.45
C GLY A 32 2.09 -24.49 -18.62
N LYS A 33 1.90 -23.16 -18.48
CA LYS A 33 2.17 -22.16 -19.53
C LYS A 33 3.05 -21.00 -19.06
N THR A 34 3.58 -21.07 -17.87
CA THR A 34 4.52 -20.05 -17.36
C THR A 34 5.56 -20.68 -16.46
N ASP A 35 6.78 -20.14 -16.48
CA ASP A 35 7.85 -20.54 -15.57
C ASP A 35 7.70 -19.86 -14.19
N GLN A 36 7.03 -18.69 -14.13
CA GLN A 36 6.75 -17.98 -12.88
C GLN A 36 5.42 -17.21 -12.98
N TYR A 37 4.57 -17.37 -11.98
CA TYR A 37 3.38 -16.53 -11.80
C TYR A 37 3.55 -15.64 -10.58
N VAL A 38 3.60 -14.34 -10.79
CA VAL A 38 3.77 -13.33 -9.73
C VAL A 38 2.43 -12.71 -9.37
N PHE A 39 1.99 -12.94 -8.15
CA PHE A 39 0.75 -12.36 -7.62
C PHE A 39 1.04 -11.12 -6.78
N ILE A 40 0.38 -10.01 -7.10
CA ILE A 40 0.45 -8.79 -6.29
C ILE A 40 -0.64 -8.84 -5.22
N SER A 41 -0.21 -9.15 -4.01
CA SER A 41 -1.01 -9.15 -2.80
C SER A 41 -1.02 -7.77 -2.13
N SER A 42 -0.98 -7.69 -0.82
CA SER A 42 -0.93 -6.46 -0.03
C SER A 42 -0.30 -6.70 1.33
N ALA A 43 0.46 -5.74 1.84
CA ALA A 43 0.95 -5.77 3.22
C ALA A 43 -0.19 -5.66 4.26
N SER A 44 -1.38 -5.18 3.87
CA SER A 44 -2.55 -5.19 4.75
C SER A 44 -3.06 -6.59 5.12
N CYS A 45 -2.51 -7.64 4.49
CA CYS A 45 -2.78 -9.03 4.86
C CYS A 45 -2.15 -9.45 6.19
N TYR A 46 -1.08 -8.79 6.62
CA TYR A 46 -0.44 -9.11 7.89
C TYR A 46 -1.38 -8.90 9.07
N GLN A 47 -1.13 -9.65 10.13
CA GLN A 47 -1.95 -9.64 11.34
C GLN A 47 -2.19 -8.20 11.84
N THR A 48 -3.45 -7.88 12.09
CA THR A 48 -3.86 -6.60 12.68
C THR A 48 -4.86 -6.87 13.82
N PRO A 49 -4.60 -6.41 15.07
CA PRO A 49 -3.40 -5.68 15.51
C PRO A 49 -2.14 -6.56 15.51
N LEU A 50 -0.98 -5.93 15.35
CA LEU A 50 0.30 -6.61 15.36
C LEU A 50 0.68 -7.06 16.77
N SER A 51 1.17 -8.29 16.90
CA SER A 51 1.78 -8.79 18.15
C SER A 51 3.22 -8.29 18.35
N TYR A 52 3.88 -7.88 17.25
CA TYR A 52 5.22 -7.33 17.24
C TYR A 52 5.33 -6.30 16.10
N PRO A 53 5.88 -5.09 16.34
CA PRO A 53 5.83 -3.99 15.39
C PRO A 53 6.71 -4.18 14.14
N VAL A 54 7.72 -5.08 14.19
CA VAL A 54 8.56 -5.40 13.04
C VAL A 54 7.97 -6.58 12.28
N ILE A 55 7.52 -6.34 11.08
CA ILE A 55 6.92 -7.32 10.18
C ILE A 55 8.01 -8.01 9.37
N THR A 56 7.96 -9.33 9.34
CA THR A 56 8.66 -10.19 8.38
C THR A 56 7.64 -10.92 7.52
N GLU A 57 8.07 -11.59 6.46
CA GLU A 57 7.15 -12.40 5.64
C GLU A 57 6.59 -13.63 6.38
N SER A 58 7.16 -13.96 7.54
CA SER A 58 6.67 -15.01 8.46
C SER A 58 5.60 -14.50 9.44
N THR A 59 5.38 -13.18 9.52
CA THR A 59 4.28 -12.63 10.33
C THR A 59 2.96 -13.23 9.87
N PRO A 60 2.11 -13.73 10.79
CA PRO A 60 0.83 -14.32 10.43
C PRO A 60 -0.03 -13.41 9.56
N LEU A 61 -0.85 -14.01 8.71
CA LEU A 61 -1.84 -13.29 7.91
C LEU A 61 -3.19 -13.36 8.62
N SER A 62 -3.68 -12.22 9.10
CA SER A 62 -4.97 -12.13 9.77
C SER A 62 -5.43 -10.68 9.82
N ASN A 63 -6.43 -10.33 9.05
CA ASN A 63 -7.04 -9.00 9.09
C ASN A 63 -8.55 -9.13 8.93
N ASN A 64 -9.28 -9.12 10.03
CA ASN A 64 -10.72 -9.33 10.05
C ASN A 64 -11.55 -8.05 9.90
N LEU A 65 -10.89 -6.89 9.81
CA LEU A 65 -11.55 -5.59 9.76
C LEU A 65 -11.71 -5.04 8.34
N TRP A 66 -11.12 -5.71 7.33
CA TRP A 66 -11.15 -5.23 5.96
C TRP A 66 -11.31 -6.38 4.94
N ASP A 67 -12.45 -6.40 4.26
CA ASP A 67 -12.78 -7.44 3.26
C ASP A 67 -11.70 -7.56 2.17
N TYR A 68 -11.15 -6.43 1.73
CA TYR A 68 -10.03 -6.41 0.77
C TYR A 68 -8.84 -7.25 1.25
N SER A 69 -8.44 -7.08 2.51
CA SER A 69 -7.31 -7.83 3.09
C SER A 69 -7.65 -9.31 3.23
N GLN A 70 -8.88 -9.63 3.65
CA GLN A 70 -9.37 -11.01 3.73
C GLN A 70 -9.38 -11.69 2.35
N ASP A 71 -9.83 -10.99 1.30
CA ASP A 71 -9.80 -11.52 -0.06
C ASP A 71 -8.38 -11.77 -0.54
N LYS A 72 -7.44 -10.86 -0.28
CA LYS A 72 -6.03 -11.06 -0.61
C LYS A 72 -5.42 -12.25 0.15
N ILE A 73 -5.74 -12.45 1.42
CA ILE A 73 -5.32 -13.62 2.21
C ILE A 73 -5.86 -14.90 1.55
N ARG A 74 -7.16 -14.95 1.22
CA ARG A 74 -7.76 -16.10 0.53
C ARG A 74 -7.13 -16.39 -0.84
N CYS A 75 -6.72 -15.34 -1.56
CA CYS A 75 -5.96 -15.49 -2.82
C CYS A 75 -4.59 -16.14 -2.56
N GLU A 76 -3.85 -15.68 -1.56
CA GLU A 76 -2.56 -16.26 -1.21
C GLU A 76 -2.69 -17.73 -0.78
N ASP A 77 -3.67 -18.06 0.05
CA ASP A 77 -3.94 -19.45 0.48
C ASP A 77 -4.24 -20.34 -0.72
N ARG A 78 -5.05 -19.88 -1.67
CA ARG A 78 -5.37 -20.62 -2.90
C ARG A 78 -4.13 -20.86 -3.76
N LEU A 79 -3.28 -19.83 -3.92
CA LEU A 79 -2.04 -19.93 -4.69
C LEU A 79 -1.01 -20.82 -4.02
N MET A 80 -0.84 -20.70 -2.70
CA MET A 80 0.07 -21.56 -1.93
C MET A 80 -0.35 -23.03 -1.96
N ARG A 81 -1.67 -23.31 -2.01
CA ARG A 81 -2.18 -24.66 -2.22
C ARG A 81 -1.82 -25.16 -3.62
N ALA A 82 -2.07 -24.36 -4.67
CA ALA A 82 -1.72 -24.73 -6.05
C ALA A 82 -0.21 -25.01 -6.21
N TYR A 83 0.64 -24.24 -5.54
CA TYR A 83 2.08 -24.48 -5.52
C TYR A 83 2.43 -25.85 -4.90
N ARG A 84 1.88 -26.15 -3.71
CA ARG A 84 2.23 -27.37 -2.96
C ARG A 84 1.68 -28.65 -3.59
N GLU A 85 0.45 -28.60 -4.09
CA GLU A 85 -0.29 -29.78 -4.54
C GLU A 85 -0.16 -30.00 -6.05
N GLU A 86 0.04 -28.93 -6.81
CA GLU A 86 -0.09 -28.95 -8.27
C GLU A 86 1.15 -28.40 -8.98
N GLY A 87 2.16 -27.93 -8.22
CA GLY A 87 3.42 -27.42 -8.76
C GLY A 87 3.29 -26.08 -9.51
N PHE A 88 2.22 -25.29 -9.26
CA PHE A 88 2.05 -23.98 -9.90
C PHE A 88 3.12 -23.01 -9.42
N PRO A 89 3.95 -22.40 -10.30
CA PRO A 89 5.19 -21.71 -9.93
C PRO A 89 4.95 -20.28 -9.42
N ILE A 90 4.37 -20.13 -8.25
CA ILE A 90 3.95 -18.83 -7.71
C ILE A 90 5.08 -18.08 -7.01
N THR A 91 5.05 -16.75 -7.11
CA THR A 91 5.76 -15.81 -6.24
C THR A 91 4.74 -14.76 -5.76
N ILE A 92 4.72 -14.44 -4.48
CA ILE A 92 3.79 -13.47 -3.90
C ILE A 92 4.56 -12.19 -3.56
N VAL A 93 4.03 -11.04 -3.95
CA VAL A 93 4.57 -9.74 -3.56
C VAL A 93 3.51 -8.97 -2.79
N ARG A 94 3.87 -8.47 -1.60
CA ARG A 94 3.02 -7.70 -0.69
C ARG A 94 3.48 -6.24 -0.63
N PRO A 95 3.05 -5.38 -1.56
CA PRO A 95 3.34 -3.95 -1.47
C PRO A 95 2.72 -3.35 -0.20
N SER A 96 3.42 -2.41 0.42
CA SER A 96 2.87 -1.51 1.43
C SER A 96 2.38 -0.22 0.75
N LEU A 97 2.53 0.94 1.39
CA LEU A 97 2.13 2.22 0.82
C LEU A 97 3.16 2.67 -0.23
N THR A 98 3.00 2.15 -1.45
CA THR A 98 3.83 2.51 -2.61
C THR A 98 3.22 3.71 -3.32
N TYR A 99 4.05 4.69 -3.72
CA TYR A 99 3.60 5.92 -4.33
C TYR A 99 4.54 6.37 -5.46
N ASP A 100 4.00 7.20 -6.35
CA ASP A 100 4.70 7.95 -7.40
C ASP A 100 3.88 9.19 -7.74
N THR A 101 2.81 9.04 -8.52
CA THR A 101 1.91 10.10 -8.96
C THR A 101 0.71 10.32 -8.02
N VAL A 102 0.77 9.76 -6.81
CA VAL A 102 -0.26 9.88 -5.78
C VAL A 102 0.34 10.38 -4.46
N ILE A 103 -0.43 11.13 -3.68
CA ILE A 103 -0.01 11.60 -2.35
C ILE A 103 -0.28 10.51 -1.32
N PRO A 104 0.75 9.87 -0.71
CA PRO A 104 0.59 8.67 0.11
C PRO A 104 0.23 9.01 1.57
N ILE A 105 -0.93 9.61 1.78
CA ILE A 105 -1.46 9.94 3.11
C ILE A 105 -2.77 9.19 3.38
N ALA A 106 -3.10 9.06 4.67
CA ALA A 106 -4.24 8.25 5.10
C ALA A 106 -5.60 8.85 4.73
N ILE A 107 -5.73 10.18 4.79
CA ILE A 107 -6.98 10.90 4.60
C ILE A 107 -6.81 11.99 3.55
N GLY A 108 -7.62 12.01 2.52
CA GLY A 108 -7.68 13.07 1.51
C GLY A 108 -6.46 13.19 0.60
N GLY A 109 -5.76 12.06 0.39
CA GLY A 109 -4.68 11.91 -0.57
C GLY A 109 -4.93 10.76 -1.55
N PHE A 110 -3.88 10.02 -1.88
CA PHE A 110 -3.87 8.91 -2.81
C PHE A 110 -4.31 9.31 -4.22
N LYS A 111 -5.55 9.10 -4.64
CA LYS A 111 -6.06 9.46 -5.98
C LYS A 111 -6.69 10.85 -6.04
N GLU A 112 -6.42 11.71 -5.07
CA GLU A 112 -7.04 13.02 -4.93
C GLU A 112 -6.07 14.04 -4.31
N TYR A 113 -6.34 15.31 -4.52
CA TYR A 113 -5.52 16.43 -4.05
C TYR A 113 -6.13 17.14 -2.83
N THR A 114 -7.15 16.56 -2.19
CA THR A 114 -8.02 17.22 -1.21
C THR A 114 -7.24 17.76 -0.01
N THR A 115 -6.39 16.96 0.63
CA THR A 115 -5.59 17.44 1.78
C THR A 115 -4.52 18.44 1.39
N ALA A 116 -3.87 18.27 0.23
CA ALA A 116 -2.92 19.26 -0.28
C ALA A 116 -3.59 20.62 -0.55
N ASP A 117 -4.78 20.62 -1.15
CA ASP A 117 -5.60 21.84 -1.35
C ASP A 117 -5.98 22.51 -0.02
N ARG A 118 -6.36 21.72 0.99
CA ARG A 118 -6.66 22.21 2.34
C ARG A 118 -5.44 22.88 2.97
N ILE A 119 -4.25 22.27 2.87
CA ILE A 119 -2.98 22.84 3.36
C ILE A 119 -2.71 24.17 2.66
N LEU A 120 -2.80 24.22 1.32
CA LEU A 120 -2.58 25.44 0.54
C LEU A 120 -3.54 26.57 0.91
N LYS A 121 -4.78 26.25 1.27
CA LYS A 121 -5.82 27.18 1.71
C LYS A 121 -5.75 27.52 3.21
N GLY A 122 -4.80 26.97 3.95
CA GLY A 122 -4.67 27.19 5.39
C GLY A 122 -5.83 26.61 6.21
N LYS A 123 -6.53 25.59 5.68
CA LYS A 123 -7.59 24.87 6.38
C LYS A 123 -7.00 23.78 7.28
N GLU A 124 -7.76 23.36 8.28
CA GLU A 124 -7.41 22.23 9.13
C GLU A 124 -7.40 20.91 8.34
N ILE A 125 -6.43 20.06 8.68
CA ILE A 125 -6.32 18.68 8.17
C ILE A 125 -6.32 17.69 9.32
N ILE A 126 -6.77 16.48 9.07
CA ILE A 126 -6.84 15.42 10.07
C ILE A 126 -5.63 14.51 9.98
N VAL A 127 -4.96 14.32 11.11
CA VAL A 127 -4.01 13.22 11.32
C VAL A 127 -4.64 12.26 12.33
N HIS A 128 -4.74 11.00 11.97
CA HIS A 128 -5.37 9.98 12.82
C HIS A 128 -4.49 9.63 14.03
N GLY A 129 -5.13 9.27 15.14
CA GLY A 129 -4.45 9.05 16.41
C GLY A 129 -3.80 10.34 16.91
N ASP A 130 -2.65 10.21 17.53
CA ASP A 130 -1.76 11.32 17.90
C ASP A 130 -0.69 11.60 16.81
N GLY A 131 -0.75 10.86 15.71
CA GLY A 131 0.18 10.95 14.59
C GLY A 131 1.58 10.38 14.87
N THR A 132 1.78 9.67 15.99
CA THR A 132 3.09 9.11 16.37
C THR A 132 3.30 7.69 15.87
N SER A 133 2.24 6.97 15.46
CA SER A 133 2.39 5.64 14.89
C SER A 133 3.29 5.67 13.66
N LEU A 134 4.15 4.65 13.56
CA LEU A 134 5.20 4.55 12.56
C LEU A 134 4.68 3.91 11.29
N TRP A 135 5.16 4.42 10.16
CA TRP A 135 4.79 3.92 8.85
C TRP A 135 5.96 3.95 7.85
N THR A 136 5.83 3.17 6.79
CA THR A 136 6.80 3.15 5.70
C THR A 136 6.10 3.50 4.39
N VAL A 137 6.61 4.53 3.70
CA VAL A 137 6.20 4.90 2.34
C VAL A 137 7.33 4.60 1.37
N THR A 138 7.02 3.98 0.23
CA THR A 138 8.02 3.50 -0.71
C THR A 138 7.79 4.13 -2.09
N HIS A 139 8.79 4.82 -2.63
CA HIS A 139 8.70 5.32 -4.00
C HIS A 139 8.64 4.16 -5.00
N SER A 140 7.86 4.30 -6.07
CA SER A 140 7.67 3.24 -7.08
C SER A 140 8.98 2.83 -7.76
N ASP A 141 9.92 3.75 -7.99
CA ASP A 141 11.24 3.44 -8.56
C ASP A 141 12.03 2.50 -7.65
N ASP A 142 12.04 2.76 -6.33
CA ASP A 142 12.71 1.88 -5.38
C ASP A 142 12.01 0.51 -5.30
N PHE A 143 10.67 0.50 -5.27
CA PHE A 143 9.90 -0.73 -5.33
C PHE A 143 10.22 -1.55 -6.59
N ALA A 144 10.33 -0.88 -7.74
CA ALA A 144 10.60 -1.52 -9.02
C ALA A 144 11.95 -2.23 -9.05
N ILE A 145 12.99 -1.72 -8.36
CA ILE A 145 14.30 -2.39 -8.28
C ILE A 145 14.15 -3.78 -7.66
N GLY A 146 13.48 -3.88 -6.52
CA GLY A 146 13.24 -5.16 -5.86
C GLY A 146 12.30 -6.05 -6.66
N PHE A 147 11.23 -5.48 -7.20
CA PHE A 147 10.22 -6.21 -7.97
C PHE A 147 10.80 -6.82 -9.26
N VAL A 148 11.49 -6.03 -10.07
CA VAL A 148 12.10 -6.51 -11.32
C VAL A 148 13.17 -7.58 -11.03
N GLY A 149 13.91 -7.45 -9.93
CA GLY A 149 14.88 -8.46 -9.51
C GLY A 149 14.28 -9.82 -9.13
N LEU A 150 12.98 -9.89 -8.85
CA LEU A 150 12.27 -11.15 -8.60
C LEU A 150 11.75 -11.82 -9.87
N LEU A 151 11.63 -11.07 -10.99
CA LEU A 151 11.08 -11.61 -12.23
C LEU A 151 12.07 -12.59 -12.88
N GLY A 152 11.60 -13.82 -13.14
CA GLY A 152 12.43 -14.90 -13.67
C GLY A 152 13.39 -15.53 -12.64
N LEU A 153 13.35 -15.09 -11.37
CA LEU A 153 14.17 -15.65 -10.31
C LEU A 153 13.54 -16.94 -9.77
N THR A 154 14.03 -18.10 -10.23
CA THR A 154 13.49 -19.40 -9.84
C THR A 154 13.52 -19.66 -8.33
N GLN A 155 14.50 -19.13 -7.62
CA GLN A 155 14.62 -19.22 -6.16
C GLN A 155 13.49 -18.47 -5.43
N ALA A 156 12.81 -17.52 -6.09
CA ALA A 156 11.67 -16.80 -5.52
C ALA A 156 10.35 -17.58 -5.59
N ILE A 157 10.31 -18.70 -6.35
CA ILE A 157 9.11 -19.52 -6.49
C ILE A 157 8.77 -20.18 -5.14
N GLY A 158 7.50 -20.12 -4.76
CA GLY A 158 7.01 -20.61 -3.47
C GLY A 158 7.20 -19.63 -2.31
N HIS A 159 7.72 -18.42 -2.57
CA HIS A 159 7.97 -17.41 -1.54
C HIS A 159 7.05 -16.20 -1.66
N ALA A 160 6.80 -15.56 -0.50
CA ALA A 160 6.24 -14.24 -0.41
C ALA A 160 7.34 -13.21 -0.09
N PHE A 161 7.18 -11.98 -0.58
CA PHE A 161 8.08 -10.85 -0.31
C PHE A 161 7.26 -9.59 -0.05
N HIS A 162 7.66 -8.79 0.94
CA HIS A 162 7.37 -7.37 0.91
C HIS A 162 8.59 -6.61 0.37
N ILE A 163 8.34 -5.48 -0.27
CA ILE A 163 9.37 -4.61 -0.86
C ILE A 163 9.05 -3.20 -0.42
N THR A 164 9.82 -2.67 0.53
CA THR A 164 9.54 -1.36 1.12
C THR A 164 10.82 -0.53 1.29
N SER A 165 10.65 0.77 1.52
CA SER A 165 11.76 1.61 1.99
C SER A 165 12.23 1.15 3.37
N ASP A 166 13.49 1.45 3.70
CA ASP A 166 14.02 1.33 5.06
C ASP A 166 13.75 2.61 5.89
N GLU A 167 13.19 3.66 5.27
CA GLU A 167 12.84 4.90 5.95
C GLU A 167 11.57 4.70 6.79
N ILE A 168 11.69 4.98 8.08
CA ILE A 168 10.59 4.87 9.05
C ILE A 168 10.16 6.26 9.44
N LEU A 169 8.88 6.59 9.21
CA LEU A 169 8.30 7.89 9.49
C LEU A 169 7.09 7.78 10.40
N SER A 170 6.88 8.76 11.29
CA SER A 170 5.58 8.90 11.93
C SER A 170 4.59 9.58 10.97
N TRP A 171 3.29 9.39 11.17
CA TRP A 171 2.28 10.10 10.38
C TRP A 171 2.44 11.62 10.50
N ASN A 172 2.80 12.13 11.67
CA ASN A 172 3.14 13.54 11.83
C ASN A 172 4.25 14.00 10.89
N MET A 173 5.32 13.19 10.76
CA MET A 173 6.42 13.50 9.83
C MET A 173 5.95 13.48 8.38
N ILE A 174 5.16 12.49 7.99
CA ILE A 174 4.62 12.36 6.62
C ILE A 174 3.80 13.61 6.23
N TYR A 175 2.87 14.03 7.10
CA TYR A 175 2.05 15.22 6.81
C TYR A 175 2.83 16.53 6.87
N ARG A 176 3.82 16.66 7.76
CA ARG A 176 4.70 17.84 7.80
C ARG A 176 5.58 17.92 6.55
N ILE A 177 6.20 16.83 6.13
CA ILE A 177 7.00 16.76 4.90
C ILE A 177 6.17 17.16 3.68
N LEU A 178 4.92 16.71 3.60
CA LEU A 178 3.99 17.12 2.54
C LEU A 178 3.74 18.65 2.60
N ALA A 179 3.43 19.18 3.78
CA ALA A 179 3.16 20.62 3.96
C ALA A 179 4.38 21.48 3.62
N ASP A 180 5.57 21.09 4.10
CA ASP A 180 6.84 21.76 3.80
C ASP A 180 7.12 21.75 2.28
N SER A 181 6.81 20.63 1.61
CA SER A 181 6.98 20.51 0.16
C SER A 181 5.99 21.38 -0.63
N LEU A 182 4.84 21.73 -0.04
CA LEU A 182 3.88 22.71 -0.57
C LEU A 182 4.23 24.16 -0.20
N GLY A 183 5.30 24.38 0.58
CA GLY A 183 5.70 25.71 1.08
C GLY A 183 4.70 26.30 2.06
N ARG A 184 4.04 25.49 2.86
CA ARG A 184 3.01 25.88 3.84
C ARG A 184 3.22 25.16 5.17
N GLU A 185 2.68 25.74 6.23
CA GLU A 185 2.50 25.08 7.52
C GLU A 185 1.13 24.38 7.55
N ALA A 186 1.10 23.14 8.04
CA ALA A 186 -0.15 22.38 8.16
C ALA A 186 -0.84 22.67 9.50
N LYS A 187 -2.12 23.01 9.46
CA LYS A 187 -2.98 23.07 10.65
C LYS A 187 -3.50 21.67 10.96
N ILE A 188 -2.73 20.90 11.72
CA ILE A 188 -3.04 19.52 12.06
C ILE A 188 -4.01 19.44 13.23
N VAL A 189 -5.09 18.70 13.08
CA VAL A 189 -5.98 18.27 14.15
C VAL A 189 -5.81 16.77 14.33
N HIS A 190 -5.36 16.35 15.52
CA HIS A 190 -5.22 14.95 15.88
C HIS A 190 -6.54 14.38 16.36
N ILE A 191 -7.03 13.33 15.73
CA ILE A 191 -8.32 12.71 16.05
C ILE A 191 -8.12 11.19 16.12
N ALA A 192 -8.58 10.58 17.21
CA ALA A 192 -8.52 9.13 17.41
C ALA A 192 -9.17 8.37 16.23
N SER A 193 -8.50 7.31 15.77
CA SER A 193 -8.94 6.55 14.59
C SER A 193 -10.34 5.96 14.74
N ASP A 194 -10.70 5.49 15.94
CA ASP A 194 -12.04 4.98 16.24
C ASP A 194 -13.12 6.07 16.19
N PHE A 195 -12.78 7.30 16.63
CA PHE A 195 -13.68 8.43 16.49
C PHE A 195 -13.92 8.78 15.03
N ILE A 196 -12.85 8.86 14.21
CA ILE A 196 -12.97 9.10 12.78
C ILE A 196 -13.87 8.05 12.13
N CYS A 197 -13.64 6.76 12.42
CA CYS A 197 -14.41 5.66 11.84
C CYS A 197 -15.87 5.61 12.34
N ARG A 198 -16.17 6.14 13.53
CA ARG A 198 -17.54 6.27 14.06
C ARG A 198 -18.34 7.29 13.29
N ILE A 199 -17.71 8.42 12.93
CA ILE A 199 -18.36 9.48 12.14
C ILE A 199 -18.44 9.09 10.67
N GLU A 200 -17.35 8.53 10.13
CA GLU A 200 -17.22 8.15 8.73
C GLU A 200 -16.73 6.69 8.60
N PRO A 201 -17.63 5.70 8.63
CA PRO A 201 -17.29 4.27 8.62
C PRO A 201 -16.46 3.83 7.40
N SER A 202 -16.48 4.59 6.30
CA SER A 202 -15.69 4.32 5.10
C SER A 202 -14.18 4.36 5.33
N PHE A 203 -13.70 4.90 6.47
CA PHE A 203 -12.29 4.90 6.85
C PHE A 203 -11.87 3.67 7.65
N THR A 204 -12.79 2.79 8.08
CA THR A 204 -12.48 1.65 8.97
C THR A 204 -11.38 0.76 8.38
N GLY A 205 -11.52 0.33 7.13
CA GLY A 205 -10.50 -0.50 6.48
C GLY A 205 -9.14 0.19 6.39
N THR A 206 -9.12 1.45 5.97
CA THR A 206 -7.88 2.20 5.78
C THR A 206 -7.20 2.54 7.10
N LEU A 207 -7.93 2.86 8.16
CA LEU A 207 -7.36 3.26 9.46
C LEU A 207 -7.24 2.08 10.41
N LEU A 208 -8.36 1.55 10.93
CA LEU A 208 -8.32 0.54 11.99
C LEU A 208 -7.75 -0.80 11.53
N ALA A 209 -7.93 -1.13 10.25
CA ALA A 209 -7.42 -2.37 9.69
C ALA A 209 -6.00 -2.25 9.09
N ASP A 210 -5.41 -1.04 9.04
CA ASP A 210 -4.12 -0.85 8.37
C ASP A 210 -3.25 0.21 9.05
N LYS A 211 -3.64 1.50 9.04
CA LYS A 211 -2.74 2.63 9.32
C LYS A 211 -2.72 3.12 10.76
N ALA A 212 -3.61 2.64 11.63
CA ALA A 212 -3.66 3.09 13.04
C ALA A 212 -2.49 2.55 13.88
N GLU A 213 -1.97 1.37 13.54
CA GLU A 213 -0.87 0.73 14.24
C GLU A 213 0.49 1.11 13.66
N SER A 214 1.54 0.99 14.49
CA SER A 214 2.92 1.14 14.00
C SER A 214 3.35 -0.09 13.23
N VAL A 215 3.88 0.12 12.02
CA VAL A 215 4.33 -0.94 11.11
C VAL A 215 5.75 -0.62 10.62
N ILE A 216 6.67 -1.54 10.86
CA ILE A 216 8.06 -1.50 10.39
C ILE A 216 8.32 -2.79 9.61
N PHE A 217 8.89 -2.70 8.42
CA PHE A 217 9.18 -3.87 7.59
C PHE A 217 10.65 -4.26 7.66
N ASP A 218 10.93 -5.54 7.87
CA ASP A 218 12.27 -6.10 7.74
C ASP A 218 12.53 -6.55 6.30
N ASN A 219 13.30 -5.76 5.56
CA ASN A 219 13.64 -6.02 4.16
C ASN A 219 14.79 -7.04 3.97
N SER A 220 15.22 -7.76 4.99
CA SER A 220 16.34 -8.71 4.91
C SER A 220 16.13 -9.78 3.85
N LYS A 221 14.90 -10.28 3.70
CA LYS A 221 14.56 -11.31 2.71
C LYS A 221 14.72 -10.80 1.29
N ILE A 222 14.09 -9.69 0.93
CA ILE A 222 14.23 -9.13 -0.42
C ILE A 222 15.67 -8.77 -0.74
N LYS A 223 16.43 -8.22 0.21
CA LYS A 223 17.85 -7.91 0.05
C LYS A 223 18.71 -9.17 -0.16
N THR A 224 18.33 -10.29 0.42
CA THR A 224 19.00 -11.59 0.21
C THR A 224 18.75 -12.14 -1.19
N PHE A 225 17.50 -12.09 -1.66
CA PHE A 225 17.12 -12.62 -2.98
C PHE A 225 17.50 -11.68 -4.13
N VAL A 226 17.48 -10.39 -3.89
CA VAL A 226 17.84 -9.33 -4.83
C VAL A 226 18.93 -8.45 -4.20
N PRO A 227 20.22 -8.86 -4.23
CA PRO A 227 21.30 -8.14 -3.54
C PRO A 227 21.49 -6.69 -4.01
N GLY A 228 21.05 -6.36 -5.22
CA GLY A 228 21.05 -4.99 -5.75
C GLY A 228 19.93 -4.10 -5.22
N PHE A 229 18.95 -4.65 -4.48
CA PHE A 229 17.86 -3.86 -3.94
C PHE A 229 18.32 -2.95 -2.81
N LYS A 230 18.11 -1.67 -3.02
CA LYS A 230 18.28 -0.61 -2.01
C LYS A 230 17.28 0.51 -2.30
N ALA A 231 16.42 0.80 -1.35
CA ALA A 231 15.57 1.99 -1.42
C ALA A 231 16.44 3.23 -1.14
N THR A 232 16.48 4.15 -2.08
CA THR A 232 17.37 5.32 -2.08
C THR A 232 16.64 6.65 -2.17
N ILE A 233 15.32 6.64 -2.35
CA ILE A 233 14.48 7.83 -2.51
C ILE A 233 13.76 8.09 -1.19
N PRO A 234 14.26 9.01 -0.33
CA PRO A 234 13.56 9.37 0.88
C PRO A 234 12.24 10.08 0.56
N PHE A 235 11.27 9.97 1.45
CA PHE A 235 9.93 10.54 1.22
C PHE A 235 9.97 12.04 0.90
N ALA A 236 10.83 12.80 1.56
CA ALA A 236 10.98 14.23 1.32
C ALA A 236 11.43 14.58 -0.12
N LEU A 237 12.14 13.66 -0.80
CA LEU A 237 12.49 13.81 -2.21
C LEU A 237 11.38 13.31 -3.12
N GLY A 238 10.83 12.12 -2.83
CA GLY A 238 9.80 11.50 -3.66
C GLY A 238 8.51 12.32 -3.72
N ILE A 239 8.05 12.87 -2.59
CA ILE A 239 6.83 13.69 -2.55
C ILE A 239 6.96 14.96 -3.40
N LYS A 240 8.16 15.56 -3.48
CA LYS A 240 8.41 16.70 -4.39
C LYS A 240 8.27 16.30 -5.85
N ARG A 241 8.72 15.10 -6.23
CA ARG A 241 8.51 14.58 -7.59
C ARG A 241 7.03 14.42 -7.90
N THR A 242 6.26 13.85 -6.95
CA THR A 242 4.80 13.73 -7.04
C THR A 242 4.14 15.09 -7.23
N LEU A 243 4.50 16.09 -6.41
CA LEU A 243 3.91 17.43 -6.49
C LEU A 243 4.27 18.11 -7.81
N ASN A 244 5.50 18.01 -8.28
CA ASN A 244 5.91 18.55 -9.58
C ASN A 244 5.10 17.94 -10.73
N TRP A 245 4.90 16.59 -10.71
CA TRP A 245 4.06 15.93 -11.70
C TRP A 245 2.60 16.40 -11.65
N LEU A 246 2.06 16.63 -10.44
CA LEU A 246 0.72 17.21 -10.28
C LEU A 246 0.64 18.65 -10.76
N ASP A 247 1.73 19.43 -10.63
CA ASP A 247 1.81 20.83 -11.06
C ASP A 247 1.86 21.02 -12.60
N GLU A 248 2.35 20.01 -13.32
CA GLU A 248 2.43 20.05 -14.80
C GLU A 248 1.05 20.07 -15.47
N ASP A 249 0.00 19.55 -14.82
CA ASP A 249 -1.35 19.53 -15.37
C ASP A 249 -2.39 19.79 -14.26
N PRO A 250 -3.10 20.92 -14.28
CA PRO A 250 -4.13 21.23 -13.29
C PRO A 250 -5.23 20.17 -13.16
N GLN A 251 -5.51 19.38 -14.21
CA GLN A 251 -6.52 18.33 -14.18
C GLN A 251 -6.12 17.17 -13.27
N ARG A 252 -4.82 16.99 -12.98
CA ARG A 252 -4.30 16.00 -12.02
C ARG A 252 -4.60 16.36 -10.57
N LYS A 253 -4.89 17.63 -10.28
CA LYS A 253 -5.18 18.14 -8.92
C LYS A 253 -6.66 18.04 -8.58
N PHE A 254 -7.21 16.85 -8.70
CA PHE A 254 -8.62 16.61 -8.38
C PHE A 254 -8.88 16.76 -6.88
N VAL A 255 -9.63 17.80 -6.51
CA VAL A 255 -10.15 17.97 -5.15
C VAL A 255 -11.50 17.27 -5.08
N ASN A 256 -11.59 16.22 -4.25
CA ASN A 256 -12.79 15.42 -4.12
C ASN A 256 -13.78 16.11 -3.16
N PRO A 257 -14.95 16.57 -3.65
CA PRO A 257 -15.93 17.26 -2.81
C PRO A 257 -16.44 16.39 -1.66
N ASP A 258 -16.78 15.14 -1.94
CA ASP A 258 -17.31 14.20 -0.94
C ASP A 258 -16.28 13.93 0.16
N LYS A 259 -15.00 13.78 -0.22
CA LYS A 259 -13.93 13.60 0.75
C LYS A 259 -13.72 14.87 1.60
N ASN A 260 -13.81 16.04 0.98
CA ASN A 260 -13.69 17.30 1.72
C ASN A 260 -14.86 17.47 2.69
N GLU A 261 -16.10 17.12 2.29
CA GLU A 261 -17.26 17.12 3.17
C GLU A 261 -17.08 16.15 4.36
N LYS A 262 -16.60 14.93 4.13
CA LYS A 262 -16.29 13.98 5.20
C LYS A 262 -15.28 14.52 6.19
N ILE A 263 -14.22 15.20 5.70
CA ILE A 263 -13.24 15.85 6.58
C ILE A 263 -13.91 16.94 7.43
N GLU A 264 -14.74 17.80 6.84
CA GLU A 264 -15.47 18.85 7.58
C GLU A 264 -16.42 18.24 8.63
N ASN A 265 -17.16 17.16 8.28
CA ASN A 265 -18.07 16.47 9.21
C ASN A 265 -17.32 15.93 10.44
N ILE A 266 -16.15 15.32 10.24
CA ILE A 266 -15.32 14.80 11.33
C ILE A 266 -14.81 15.95 12.21
N LEU A 267 -14.28 17.02 11.61
CA LEU A 267 -13.76 18.19 12.33
C LEU A 267 -14.87 18.87 13.16
N ASN A 268 -16.04 19.09 12.57
CA ASN A 268 -17.19 19.67 13.26
C ASN A 268 -17.68 18.82 14.43
N ALA A 269 -17.78 17.48 14.21
CA ALA A 269 -18.16 16.56 15.28
C ALA A 269 -17.13 16.54 16.42
N TYR A 270 -15.84 16.65 16.09
CA TYR A 270 -14.77 16.67 17.08
C TYR A 270 -14.71 17.98 17.87
N SER A 271 -14.95 19.12 17.23
CA SER A 271 -14.96 20.43 17.90
C SER A 271 -16.18 20.68 18.79
N SER A 272 -17.19 19.82 18.72
CA SER A 272 -18.39 19.90 19.55
C SER A 272 -18.32 19.12 20.86
N ILE A 273 -17.18 18.44 21.12
CA ILE A 273 -16.90 17.71 22.36
C ILE A 273 -16.09 18.58 23.32
#